data_465ee7a500c4fc4ab47e32bba66bd71a
#
_entry.id   465ee7a500c4fc4ab47e32bba66bd71a
#
_cell.length_a   1.000
_cell.length_b   1.000
_cell.length_c   1.000
_cell.angle_alpha   90.00
_cell.angle_beta   90.00
_cell.angle_gamma   90.00
#
_symmetry.space_group_name_H-M   'P 1'
#
loop_
_entity.id
_entity.type
_entity.pdbx_description
1 polymer ?
#
loop_
_entity_poly.entity_id
_entity_poly.type
_entity_poly.pdbx_seq_one_letter_code
_entity_poly.pdbx_strand_id
1 'polypeptide(L)'
;CLIIIHPVNIRSFWERSAFVTPDDGKNLNREFPGDVNGTLSQKTAWLLSRHFFPLADFYADLHSGDIHEELYPYVYYPGLPNSEISAKAREVALVLDMKFMVRSTATTCAYNYAAISGVPSLLIERGGAGLCRREDIDAYKNDLHNILCKLELLCSPQQQQKHTPVDVTDVIYLETDQAGCWFSSCRCGDKIKQGDKL
;
A
#
# COMPACT_ATOMS: atom_id res chain seq x y z
N CYS A 1 7.27 8.03 -19.19
CA CYS A 1 5.84 8.38 -19.14
C CYS A 1 5.30 8.11 -17.74
N LEU A 2 4.32 8.89 -17.24
CA LEU A 2 3.63 8.69 -15.97
C LEU A 2 2.14 8.44 -16.27
N ILE A 3 1.58 7.36 -15.70
CA ILE A 3 0.15 7.05 -15.74
C ILE A 3 -0.38 7.18 -14.31
N ILE A 4 -1.44 7.95 -14.10
CA ILE A 4 -2.09 8.15 -12.80
C ILE A 4 -3.54 7.70 -12.93
N ILE A 5 -3.96 6.76 -12.06
CA ILE A 5 -5.35 6.31 -11.94
C ILE A 5 -5.85 6.76 -10.58
N HIS A 6 -6.88 7.64 -10.55
CA HIS A 6 -7.34 8.27 -9.32
C HIS A 6 -8.82 8.65 -9.37
N PRO A 7 -9.60 8.27 -8.35
CA PRO A 7 -9.38 7.09 -7.52
C PRO A 7 -9.70 5.81 -8.30
N VAL A 8 -9.02 4.71 -8.01
CA VAL A 8 -9.22 3.46 -8.75
C VAL A 8 -10.60 2.86 -8.48
N ASN A 9 -11.08 2.93 -7.24
CA ASN A 9 -12.43 2.48 -6.83
C ASN A 9 -13.36 3.68 -6.65
N ILE A 10 -13.81 4.26 -7.77
CA ILE A 10 -14.64 5.49 -7.78
C ILE A 10 -15.97 5.31 -7.05
N ARG A 11 -16.58 4.12 -7.10
CA ARG A 11 -17.86 3.83 -6.44
C ARG A 11 -17.72 3.86 -4.92
N SER A 12 -16.69 3.19 -4.38
CA SER A 12 -16.39 3.24 -2.95
C SER A 12 -16.13 4.66 -2.45
N PHE A 13 -15.41 5.45 -3.26
CA PHE A 13 -15.12 6.85 -2.93
C PHE A 13 -16.40 7.69 -2.82
N TRP A 14 -17.31 7.61 -3.80
CA TRP A 14 -18.56 8.39 -3.79
C TRP A 14 -19.54 7.94 -2.71
N GLU A 15 -19.64 6.63 -2.47
CA GLU A 15 -20.55 6.08 -1.47
C GLU A 15 -19.93 5.99 -0.07
N ARG A 16 -18.65 6.40 0.08
CA ARG A 16 -17.90 6.37 1.35
C ARG A 16 -17.93 5.00 2.02
N SER A 17 -17.86 3.95 1.21
CA SER A 17 -17.77 2.60 1.75
C SER A 17 -16.36 2.29 2.23
N ALA A 18 -16.24 1.72 3.42
CA ALA A 18 -14.96 1.26 3.95
C ALA A 18 -14.51 0.02 3.19
N PHE A 19 -13.28 -0.01 2.71
CA PHE A 19 -12.52 -1.10 2.08
C PHE A 19 -13.24 -2.01 1.06
N VAL A 20 -14.54 -1.93 0.87
CA VAL A 20 -15.28 -2.76 -0.09
C VAL A 20 -15.98 -1.95 -1.16
N THR A 21 -16.09 -2.51 -2.35
CA THR A 21 -16.88 -1.96 -3.45
C THR A 21 -18.36 -2.18 -3.16
N PRO A 22 -19.22 -1.14 -3.15
CA PRO A 22 -20.66 -1.29 -2.81
C PRO A 22 -21.42 -2.22 -3.75
N ASP A 23 -21.01 -2.27 -5.02
CA ASP A 23 -21.70 -3.03 -6.06
C ASP A 23 -21.60 -4.55 -5.87
N ASP A 24 -20.53 -5.04 -5.24
CA ASP A 24 -20.29 -6.49 -5.09
C ASP A 24 -19.80 -6.90 -3.68
N GLY A 25 -19.64 -5.96 -2.76
CA GLY A 25 -19.19 -6.22 -1.39
C GLY A 25 -17.75 -6.71 -1.27
N LYS A 26 -16.94 -6.58 -2.33
CA LYS A 26 -15.58 -7.13 -2.39
C LYS A 26 -14.52 -6.06 -2.15
N ASN A 27 -13.44 -6.46 -1.50
CA ASN A 27 -12.23 -5.65 -1.44
C ASN A 27 -11.44 -5.81 -2.74
N LEU A 28 -11.38 -4.74 -3.55
CA LEU A 28 -10.67 -4.74 -4.83
C LEU A 28 -9.24 -5.28 -4.71
N ASN A 29 -8.55 -4.92 -3.62
CA ASN A 29 -7.16 -5.34 -3.39
C ASN A 29 -7.02 -6.81 -2.94
N ARG A 30 -8.07 -7.63 -3.06
CA ARG A 30 -8.07 -9.09 -2.86
C ARG A 30 -8.50 -9.84 -4.11
N GLU A 31 -8.83 -9.12 -5.19
CA GLU A 31 -9.41 -9.72 -6.39
C GLU A 31 -8.40 -9.91 -7.54
N PHE A 32 -7.12 -9.54 -7.36
CA PHE A 32 -6.11 -9.71 -8.41
C PHE A 32 -5.73 -11.18 -8.61
N PRO A 33 -5.61 -11.66 -9.88
CA PRO A 33 -5.52 -10.91 -11.15
C PRO A 33 -6.85 -10.42 -11.73
N GLY A 34 -7.99 -10.77 -11.15
CA GLY A 34 -9.29 -10.43 -11.65
C GLY A 34 -9.87 -11.43 -12.66
N ASP A 35 -11.10 -11.15 -13.09
CA ASP A 35 -11.84 -11.94 -14.09
C ASP A 35 -12.69 -11.01 -14.95
N VAL A 36 -12.53 -11.11 -16.28
CA VAL A 36 -13.29 -10.31 -17.26
C VAL A 36 -14.79 -10.58 -17.22
N ASN A 37 -15.21 -11.78 -16.81
CA ASN A 37 -16.60 -12.19 -16.67
C ASN A 37 -17.13 -12.09 -15.23
N GLY A 38 -16.27 -11.65 -14.30
CA GLY A 38 -16.58 -11.57 -12.89
C GLY A 38 -17.38 -10.32 -12.49
N THR A 39 -17.35 -10.02 -11.20
CA THR A 39 -18.00 -8.85 -10.60
C THR A 39 -17.27 -7.56 -10.95
N LEU A 40 -17.76 -6.40 -10.51
CA LEU A 40 -17.13 -5.10 -10.80
C LEU A 40 -15.69 -5.04 -10.29
N SER A 41 -15.43 -5.45 -9.04
CA SER A 41 -14.09 -5.49 -8.48
C SER A 41 -13.16 -6.44 -9.26
N GLN A 42 -13.66 -7.61 -9.66
CA GLN A 42 -12.89 -8.56 -10.46
C GLN A 42 -12.58 -8.04 -11.85
N LYS A 43 -13.53 -7.38 -12.51
CA LYS A 43 -13.30 -6.73 -13.82
C LYS A 43 -12.30 -5.60 -13.72
N THR A 44 -12.35 -4.80 -12.65
CA THR A 44 -11.39 -3.71 -12.41
C THR A 44 -9.97 -4.27 -12.18
N ALA A 45 -9.83 -5.30 -11.34
CA ALA A 45 -8.56 -5.97 -11.14
C ALA A 45 -8.02 -6.58 -12.43
N TRP A 46 -8.87 -7.22 -13.23
CA TRP A 46 -8.52 -7.77 -14.53
C TRP A 46 -8.03 -6.68 -15.51
N LEU A 47 -8.75 -5.55 -15.58
CA LEU A 47 -8.36 -4.42 -16.43
C LEU A 47 -6.95 -3.91 -16.07
N LEU A 48 -6.69 -3.71 -14.78
CA LEU A 48 -5.39 -3.24 -14.29
C LEU A 48 -4.28 -4.25 -14.62
N SER A 49 -4.50 -5.51 -14.31
CA SER A 49 -3.50 -6.56 -14.48
C SER A 49 -3.20 -6.86 -15.95
N ARG A 50 -4.18 -6.72 -16.86
CA ARG A 50 -4.02 -7.05 -18.28
C ARG A 50 -3.60 -5.89 -19.17
N HIS A 51 -3.99 -4.67 -18.81
CA HIS A 51 -3.79 -3.52 -19.69
C HIS A 51 -2.82 -2.48 -19.14
N PHE A 52 -2.65 -2.40 -17.81
CA PHE A 52 -1.77 -1.40 -17.22
C PHE A 52 -0.45 -1.99 -16.71
N PHE A 53 -0.45 -3.10 -16.00
CA PHE A 53 0.79 -3.69 -15.50
C PHE A 53 1.80 -4.03 -16.62
N PRO A 54 1.40 -4.59 -17.78
CA PRO A 54 2.36 -4.85 -18.87
C PRO A 54 2.99 -3.60 -19.49
N LEU A 55 2.44 -2.41 -19.22
CA LEU A 55 2.98 -1.13 -19.71
C LEU A 55 3.89 -0.45 -18.68
N ALA A 56 3.96 -0.97 -17.45
CA ALA A 56 4.62 -0.32 -16.34
C ALA A 56 6.04 -0.86 -16.13
N ASP A 57 7.01 0.03 -15.99
CA ASP A 57 8.36 -0.28 -15.52
C ASP A 57 8.43 -0.30 -13.98
N PHE A 58 7.45 0.34 -13.33
CA PHE A 58 7.28 0.40 -11.88
C PHE A 58 5.82 0.72 -11.54
N TYR A 59 5.31 0.14 -10.45
CA TYR A 59 3.96 0.38 -9.95
C TYR A 59 4.00 0.84 -8.49
N ALA A 60 3.34 1.97 -8.19
CA ALA A 60 3.13 2.45 -6.83
C ALA A 60 1.63 2.47 -6.51
N ASP A 61 1.25 1.73 -5.48
CA ASP A 61 -0.10 1.66 -4.94
C ASP A 61 -0.20 2.57 -3.71
N LEU A 62 -1.07 3.58 -3.75
CA LEU A 62 -1.19 4.57 -2.69
C LEU A 62 -2.44 4.30 -1.87
N HIS A 63 -2.24 3.99 -0.61
CA HIS A 63 -3.29 3.61 0.34
C HIS A 63 -3.31 4.53 1.56
N SER A 64 -4.40 4.49 2.28
CA SER A 64 -4.51 4.98 3.65
C SER A 64 -5.27 3.98 4.50
N GLY A 65 -5.11 4.04 5.81
CA GLY A 65 -6.03 3.37 6.71
C GLY A 65 -7.47 3.82 6.44
N ASP A 66 -8.44 2.96 6.69
CA ASP A 66 -9.85 3.25 6.51
C ASP A 66 -10.40 4.19 7.62
N ILE A 67 -11.73 4.37 7.65
CA ILE A 67 -12.38 5.26 8.61
C ILE A 67 -12.25 4.81 10.08
N HIS A 68 -11.92 3.55 10.31
CA HIS A 68 -11.77 2.94 11.64
C HIS A 68 -10.33 2.51 11.94
N GLU A 69 -9.40 2.76 11.03
CA GLU A 69 -8.02 2.30 11.13
C GLU A 69 -7.07 3.48 11.38
N GLU A 70 -6.36 3.44 12.50
CA GLU A 70 -5.19 4.27 12.74
C GLU A 70 -3.94 3.46 12.42
N LEU A 71 -3.07 4.00 11.57
CA LEU A 71 -1.82 3.33 11.22
C LEU A 71 -0.62 4.25 11.41
N TYR A 72 0.51 3.65 11.73
CA TYR A 72 1.81 4.31 11.62
C TYR A 72 2.27 4.22 10.16
N PRO A 73 2.75 5.31 9.52
CA PRO A 73 3.15 5.26 8.11
C PRO A 73 4.21 4.20 7.82
N TYR A 74 3.96 3.37 6.82
CA TYR A 74 4.88 2.33 6.39
C TYR A 74 4.73 2.02 4.88
N VAL A 75 5.65 1.26 4.33
CA VAL A 75 5.62 0.81 2.94
C VAL A 75 5.76 -0.71 2.88
N TYR A 76 4.90 -1.35 2.10
CA TYR A 76 5.09 -2.74 1.70
C TYR A 76 5.92 -2.84 0.43
N TYR A 77 6.82 -3.82 0.40
CA TYR A 77 7.49 -4.26 -0.82
C TYR A 77 7.35 -5.77 -1.00
N PRO A 78 7.32 -6.28 -2.26
CA PRO A 78 7.17 -7.71 -2.52
C PRO A 78 8.38 -8.51 -2.06
N GLY A 79 8.15 -9.64 -1.39
CA GLY A 79 9.17 -10.54 -0.87
C GLY A 79 9.34 -11.81 -1.72
N LEU A 80 9.38 -11.68 -3.06
CA LEU A 80 9.62 -12.83 -3.94
C LEU A 80 11.05 -13.38 -3.75
N PRO A 81 11.22 -14.69 -3.57
CA PRO A 81 12.54 -15.27 -3.35
C PRO A 81 13.51 -15.01 -4.52
N ASN A 82 14.75 -14.59 -4.21
CA ASN A 82 15.84 -14.36 -5.17
C ASN A 82 15.46 -13.56 -6.41
N SER A 83 14.57 -12.57 -6.26
CA SER A 83 13.98 -11.82 -7.35
C SER A 83 14.62 -10.44 -7.48
N GLU A 84 15.09 -10.11 -8.68
CA GLU A 84 15.52 -8.75 -9.04
C GLU A 84 14.38 -7.74 -8.90
N ILE A 85 13.14 -8.18 -9.12
CA ILE A 85 11.91 -7.39 -8.95
C ILE A 85 11.78 -6.92 -7.49
N SER A 86 11.95 -7.85 -6.53
CA SER A 86 11.92 -7.51 -5.09
C SER A 86 13.08 -6.60 -4.69
N ALA A 87 14.28 -6.84 -5.24
CA ALA A 87 15.44 -6.00 -4.97
C ALA A 87 15.21 -4.56 -5.46
N LYS A 88 14.73 -4.39 -6.69
CA LYS A 88 14.40 -3.07 -7.27
C LYS A 88 13.29 -2.37 -6.49
N ALA A 89 12.24 -3.09 -6.10
CA ALA A 89 11.17 -2.55 -5.27
C ALA A 89 11.72 -2.07 -3.91
N ARG A 90 12.55 -2.87 -3.26
CA ARG A 90 13.20 -2.51 -2.00
C ARG A 90 14.10 -1.27 -2.12
N GLU A 91 14.88 -1.15 -3.20
CA GLU A 91 15.69 0.03 -3.46
C GLU A 91 14.86 1.32 -3.56
N VAL A 92 13.68 1.23 -4.20
CA VAL A 92 12.76 2.36 -4.28
C VAL A 92 12.10 2.62 -2.91
N ALA A 93 11.77 1.59 -2.13
CA ALA A 93 11.26 1.78 -0.78
C ALA A 93 12.22 2.54 0.12
N LEU A 94 13.54 2.35 -0.06
CA LEU A 94 14.59 3.02 0.73
C LEU A 94 14.69 4.54 0.51
N VAL A 95 14.08 5.10 -0.56
CA VAL A 95 14.10 6.56 -0.77
C VAL A 95 12.89 7.27 -0.16
N LEU A 96 11.95 6.53 0.43
CA LEU A 96 10.78 7.09 1.11
C LEU A 96 11.12 7.54 2.52
N ASP A 97 10.49 8.61 2.99
CA ASP A 97 10.63 9.04 4.39
C ASP A 97 9.70 8.22 5.28
N MET A 98 10.04 6.92 5.43
CA MET A 98 9.31 5.93 6.21
C MET A 98 10.19 5.36 7.31
N LYS A 99 9.58 5.08 8.48
CA LYS A 99 10.28 4.40 9.58
C LYS A 99 10.31 2.89 9.38
N PHE A 100 9.29 2.34 8.73
CA PHE A 100 9.15 0.90 8.52
C PHE A 100 8.93 0.58 7.05
N MET A 101 9.62 -0.44 6.57
CA MET A 101 9.32 -1.11 5.31
C MET A 101 9.06 -2.59 5.60
N VAL A 102 7.97 -3.12 5.08
CA VAL A 102 7.47 -4.45 5.40
C VAL A 102 7.58 -5.34 4.18
N ARG A 103 8.27 -6.47 4.35
CA ARG A 103 8.35 -7.48 3.31
C ARG A 103 7.09 -8.33 3.28
N SER A 104 6.37 -8.31 2.17
CA SER A 104 5.12 -9.06 2.00
C SER A 104 5.30 -10.27 1.10
N THR A 105 4.73 -11.40 1.49
CA THR A 105 4.65 -12.64 0.71
C THR A 105 3.24 -12.94 0.19
N ALA A 106 2.30 -12.00 0.35
CA ALA A 106 0.95 -12.11 -0.20
C ALA A 106 0.98 -12.15 -1.74
N THR A 107 -0.06 -12.73 -2.35
CA THR A 107 -0.12 -12.93 -3.81
C THR A 107 -1.32 -12.26 -4.48
N THR A 108 -2.28 -11.78 -3.70
CA THR A 108 -3.58 -11.31 -4.20
C THR A 108 -3.76 -9.79 -4.22
N CYS A 109 -2.86 -9.03 -3.59
CA CYS A 109 -2.89 -7.58 -3.63
C CYS A 109 -2.35 -7.05 -4.97
N ALA A 110 -2.79 -5.87 -5.39
CA ALA A 110 -2.39 -5.26 -6.66
C ALA A 110 -0.87 -5.19 -6.83
N TYR A 111 -0.15 -4.61 -5.86
CA TYR A 111 1.31 -4.49 -5.91
C TYR A 111 2.02 -5.85 -5.90
N ASN A 112 1.55 -6.83 -5.12
CA ASN A 112 2.13 -8.17 -5.11
C ASN A 112 1.91 -8.87 -6.45
N TYR A 113 0.70 -8.74 -7.03
CA TYR A 113 0.43 -9.33 -8.33
C TYR A 113 1.21 -8.64 -9.46
N ALA A 114 1.39 -7.32 -9.39
CA ALA A 114 2.28 -6.60 -10.30
C ALA A 114 3.70 -7.18 -10.25
N ALA A 115 4.24 -7.41 -9.05
CA ALA A 115 5.57 -8.01 -8.87
C ALA A 115 5.66 -9.45 -9.41
N ILE A 116 4.64 -10.28 -9.17
CA ILE A 116 4.54 -11.64 -9.73
C ILE A 116 4.52 -11.59 -11.27
N SER A 117 3.92 -10.54 -11.83
CA SER A 117 3.87 -10.30 -13.28
C SER A 117 5.14 -9.65 -13.84
N GLY A 118 6.18 -9.43 -13.03
CA GLY A 118 7.46 -8.88 -13.46
C GLY A 118 7.61 -7.38 -13.30
N VAL A 119 6.68 -6.69 -12.65
CA VAL A 119 6.70 -5.23 -12.44
C VAL A 119 7.11 -4.91 -11.00
N PRO A 120 8.29 -4.32 -10.74
CA PRO A 120 8.66 -3.85 -9.40
C PRO A 120 7.62 -2.89 -8.84
N SER A 121 7.25 -3.05 -7.58
CA SER A 121 6.08 -2.36 -7.05
C SER A 121 6.16 -2.12 -5.54
N LEU A 122 5.42 -1.12 -5.08
CA LEU A 122 5.26 -0.79 -3.67
C LEU A 122 3.79 -0.56 -3.35
N LEU A 123 3.42 -0.78 -2.09
CA LEU A 123 2.19 -0.25 -1.51
C LEU A 123 2.57 0.66 -0.34
N ILE A 124 2.13 1.91 -0.41
CA ILE A 124 2.47 2.95 0.57
C ILE A 124 1.24 3.23 1.41
N GLU A 125 1.40 3.19 2.72
CA GLU A 125 0.34 3.45 3.71
C GLU A 125 0.62 4.73 4.49
N ARG A 126 -0.25 5.74 4.36
CA ARG A 126 -0.23 6.98 5.14
C ARG A 126 -1.63 7.49 5.42
N GLY A 127 -1.83 8.10 6.58
CA GLY A 127 -3.14 8.62 6.99
C GLY A 127 -4.05 7.51 7.51
N GLY A 128 -5.30 7.83 7.78
CA GLY A 128 -6.29 6.91 8.32
C GLY A 128 -7.37 7.63 9.12
N ALA A 129 -8.22 6.89 9.81
CA ALA A 129 -9.33 7.38 10.61
C ALA A 129 -10.31 8.30 9.83
N GLY A 130 -10.43 8.10 8.51
CA GLY A 130 -11.25 8.93 7.64
C GLY A 130 -10.80 10.39 7.52
N LEU A 131 -9.56 10.71 7.90
CA LEU A 131 -9.04 12.07 7.93
C LEU A 131 -8.21 12.37 6.68
N CYS A 132 -8.26 13.64 6.23
CA CYS A 132 -7.43 14.18 5.15
C CYS A 132 -6.54 15.27 5.75
N ARG A 133 -5.43 14.88 6.35
CA ARG A 133 -4.49 15.80 6.99
C ARG A 133 -3.53 16.39 5.97
N ARG A 134 -3.18 17.66 6.14
CA ARG A 134 -2.24 18.34 5.25
C ARG A 134 -0.85 17.70 5.28
N GLU A 135 -0.40 17.27 6.46
CA GLU A 135 0.87 16.58 6.65
C GLU A 135 0.95 15.26 5.88
N ASP A 136 -0.14 14.47 5.80
CA ASP A 136 -0.17 13.22 5.04
C ASP A 136 -0.10 13.50 3.53
N ILE A 137 -0.80 14.54 3.06
CA ILE A 137 -0.75 14.97 1.66
C ILE A 137 0.67 15.41 1.28
N ASP A 138 1.30 16.23 2.09
CA ASP A 138 2.64 16.75 1.81
C ASP A 138 3.69 15.63 1.90
N ALA A 139 3.53 14.68 2.82
CA ALA A 139 4.37 13.49 2.90
C ALA A 139 4.23 12.60 1.66
N TYR A 140 3.01 12.35 1.16
CA TYR A 140 2.81 11.62 -0.10
C TYR A 140 3.44 12.32 -1.31
N LYS A 141 3.36 13.65 -1.38
CA LYS A 141 4.03 14.40 -2.45
C LYS A 141 5.54 14.24 -2.42
N ASN A 142 6.14 14.23 -1.22
CA ASN A 142 7.57 14.02 -1.04
C ASN A 142 7.96 12.58 -1.42
N ASP A 143 7.17 11.58 -1.03
CA ASP A 143 7.41 10.18 -1.40
C ASP A 143 7.37 10.01 -2.92
N LEU A 144 6.31 10.51 -3.58
CA LEU A 144 6.20 10.44 -5.04
C LEU A 144 7.33 11.19 -5.75
N HIS A 145 7.73 12.36 -5.25
CA HIS A 145 8.88 13.09 -5.77
C HIS A 145 10.15 12.23 -5.70
N ASN A 146 10.42 11.60 -4.55
CA ASN A 146 11.60 10.76 -4.36
C ASN A 146 11.56 9.50 -5.24
N ILE A 147 10.39 8.88 -5.42
CA ILE A 147 10.19 7.76 -6.35
C ILE A 147 10.53 8.21 -7.78
N LEU A 148 9.97 9.33 -8.24
CA LEU A 148 10.19 9.84 -9.59
C LEU A 148 11.66 10.19 -9.84
N CYS A 149 12.35 10.76 -8.84
CA CYS A 149 13.79 11.00 -8.92
C CYS A 149 14.58 9.70 -8.97
N LYS A 150 14.25 8.70 -8.14
CA LYS A 150 14.91 7.39 -8.10
C LYS A 150 14.73 6.62 -9.41
N LEU A 151 13.58 6.79 -10.06
CA LEU A 151 13.27 6.18 -11.36
C LEU A 151 13.73 7.03 -12.55
N GLU A 152 14.50 8.11 -12.31
CA GLU A 152 15.04 9.01 -13.34
C GLU A 152 13.97 9.69 -14.22
N LEU A 153 12.72 9.76 -13.72
CA LEU A 153 11.62 10.47 -14.38
C LEU A 153 11.61 11.97 -14.03
N LEU A 154 12.30 12.36 -12.97
CA LEU A 154 12.42 13.73 -12.52
C LEU A 154 13.89 14.06 -12.21
N CYS A 155 14.45 15.06 -12.93
CA CYS A 155 15.81 15.55 -12.72
C CYS A 155 15.82 16.64 -11.63
N SER A 156 15.67 16.24 -10.37
CA SER A 156 15.78 17.15 -9.24
C SER A 156 16.36 16.41 -8.02
N PRO A 157 16.93 17.11 -7.03
CA PRO A 157 17.44 16.45 -5.84
C PRO A 157 16.30 15.79 -5.07
N GLN A 158 16.56 14.60 -4.53
CA GLN A 158 15.61 13.91 -3.64
C GLN A 158 15.38 14.75 -2.38
N GLN A 159 14.16 14.69 -1.86
CA GLN A 159 13.82 15.31 -0.59
C GLN A 159 14.54 14.58 0.54
N GLN A 160 14.95 15.32 1.56
CA GLN A 160 15.66 14.75 2.70
C GLN A 160 14.77 13.82 3.50
N GLN A 161 15.27 12.63 3.77
CA GLN A 161 14.63 11.66 4.66
C GLN A 161 14.97 11.99 6.11
N LYS A 162 14.00 11.86 6.99
CA LYS A 162 14.15 11.97 8.45
C LYS A 162 14.44 10.62 9.10
N HIS A 163 14.07 9.54 8.43
CA HIS A 163 14.13 8.18 8.94
C HIS A 163 14.99 7.29 8.04
N THR A 164 15.70 6.37 8.64
CA THR A 164 16.26 5.20 7.94
C THR A 164 15.26 4.06 8.16
N PRO A 165 14.67 3.50 7.08
CA PRO A 165 13.65 2.45 7.22
C PRO A 165 14.20 1.21 7.92
N VAL A 166 13.44 0.68 8.87
CA VAL A 166 13.67 -0.64 9.46
C VAL A 166 12.97 -1.66 8.59
N ASP A 167 13.70 -2.69 8.16
CA ASP A 167 13.17 -3.79 7.36
C ASP A 167 12.44 -4.78 8.26
N VAL A 168 11.11 -4.86 8.14
CA VAL A 168 10.25 -5.73 8.94
C VAL A 168 9.94 -6.98 8.14
N THR A 169 10.43 -8.13 8.59
CA THR A 169 10.23 -9.43 7.95
C THR A 169 9.19 -10.29 8.63
N ASP A 170 8.91 -10.01 9.88
CA ASP A 170 8.00 -10.77 10.72
C ASP A 170 6.92 -9.85 11.31
N VAL A 171 5.67 -10.19 11.06
CA VAL A 171 4.49 -9.44 11.50
C VAL A 171 3.53 -10.38 12.20
N ILE A 172 3.00 -9.96 13.34
CA ILE A 172 1.96 -10.69 14.08
C ILE A 172 0.66 -9.88 13.99
N TYR A 173 -0.39 -10.51 13.47
CA TYR A 173 -1.74 -9.98 13.50
C TYR A 173 -2.45 -10.55 14.73
N LEU A 174 -2.91 -9.66 15.61
CA LEU A 174 -3.69 -10.05 16.78
C LEU A 174 -5.16 -9.78 16.48
N GLU A 175 -5.98 -10.80 16.62
CA GLU A 175 -7.42 -10.74 16.40
C GLU A 175 -8.15 -11.10 17.68
N THR A 176 -9.35 -10.55 17.90
CA THR A 176 -10.23 -10.95 18.97
C THR A 176 -11.18 -12.05 18.50
N ASP A 177 -11.46 -13.00 19.35
CA ASP A 177 -12.46 -14.06 19.16
C ASP A 177 -13.86 -13.66 19.67
N GLN A 178 -13.99 -12.44 20.23
CA GLN A 178 -15.22 -11.95 20.84
C GLN A 178 -15.72 -10.69 20.12
N ALA A 179 -17.04 -10.62 19.90
CA ALA A 179 -17.69 -9.40 19.43
C ALA A 179 -17.69 -8.34 20.54
N GLY A 180 -17.40 -7.09 20.20
CA GLY A 180 -17.36 -5.99 21.15
C GLY A 180 -16.79 -4.71 20.57
N CYS A 181 -16.54 -3.74 21.43
CA CYS A 181 -15.83 -2.52 21.09
C CYS A 181 -14.38 -2.63 21.54
N TRP A 182 -13.47 -2.34 20.65
CA TRP A 182 -12.05 -2.28 20.96
C TRP A 182 -11.69 -0.91 21.55
N PHE A 183 -11.01 -0.92 22.71
CA PHE A 183 -10.43 0.27 23.33
C PHE A 183 -8.95 0.01 23.56
N SER A 184 -8.11 0.55 22.69
CA SER A 184 -6.67 0.38 22.78
C SER A 184 -6.10 1.01 24.04
N SER A 185 -5.19 0.30 24.70
CA SER A 185 -4.38 0.82 25.81
C SER A 185 -3.03 1.37 25.39
N CYS A 186 -2.67 1.21 24.10
CA CYS A 186 -1.46 1.75 23.48
C CYS A 186 -1.82 2.58 22.25
N ARG A 187 -0.87 3.37 21.76
CA ARG A 187 -0.99 4.16 20.54
C ARG A 187 -0.25 3.51 19.39
N CYS A 188 -0.70 3.79 18.18
CA CYS A 188 0.00 3.37 16.97
C CYS A 188 1.46 3.87 16.97
N GLY A 189 2.43 2.96 16.83
CA GLY A 189 3.86 3.25 16.88
C GLY A 189 4.53 3.07 18.24
N ASP A 190 3.78 2.75 19.31
CA ASP A 190 4.35 2.47 20.63
C ASP A 190 5.17 1.18 20.62
N LYS A 191 6.21 1.15 21.44
CA LYS A 191 6.97 -0.07 21.73
C LYS A 191 6.27 -0.84 22.84
N ILE A 192 5.93 -2.07 22.59
CA ILE A 192 5.27 -2.96 23.54
C ILE A 192 6.20 -4.12 23.95
N LYS A 193 5.93 -4.70 25.11
CA LYS A 193 6.61 -5.88 25.64
C LYS A 193 5.57 -6.97 25.89
N GLN A 194 6.07 -8.20 26.03
CA GLN A 194 5.21 -9.32 26.46
C GLN A 194 4.55 -9.01 27.80
N GLY A 195 3.22 -9.13 27.83
CA GLY A 195 2.41 -8.85 29.02
C GLY A 195 1.81 -7.44 29.07
N ASP A 196 2.20 -6.54 28.17
CA ASP A 196 1.55 -5.24 28.04
C ASP A 196 0.12 -5.42 27.55
N LYS A 197 -0.78 -4.58 28.06
CA LYS A 197 -2.15 -4.52 27.59
C LYS A 197 -2.20 -3.68 26.31
N LEU A 198 -2.81 -4.24 25.28
CA LEU A 198 -3.00 -3.59 23.98
C LEU A 198 -4.31 -2.80 23.89
#